data_14044e47f299c7bd37d127e6f5fe5a6e
#
_entry.id   14044e47f299c7bd37d127e6f5fe5a6e
#
_cell.length_a   1.000
_cell.length_b   1.000
_cell.length_c   1.000
_cell.angle_alpha   90.00
_cell.angle_beta   90.00
_cell.angle_gamma   90.00
#
_symmetry.space_group_name_H-M   'P 1'
#
loop_
_entity.id
_entity.type
_entity.pdbx_description
1 polymer ?
#
loop_
_entity_poly.entity_id
_entity_poly.type
_entity_poly.pdbx_seq_one_letter_code
_entity_poly.pdbx_strand_id
1 'polypeptide(L)'
;EVFLDDALRLRPTGKEKLRFTPEQVTALRRLLACEDPDWEVLFDTYNVKKTGVLSFLMSEEFLNILLEMCREKYPYIAFSELFHTVRSMLLPLLYLIQQEVPRADVYHATSTGYGGLLGALAGWRYHRPFILTEHGIYTREREEEILRAQWVASYFKQHWINLFYMLARCSYDAAVRVTALFSRYSEIQGELGCEAYKRRVI
;
A
#
# COMPACT_ATOMS: atom_id res chain seq x y z
N GLU A 1 3.54 -14.06 11.71
CA GLU A 1 2.31 -14.26 10.92
C GLU A 1 1.23 -13.36 11.52
N VAL A 2 0.62 -12.50 10.71
CA VAL A 2 -0.54 -11.71 11.11
C VAL A 2 -1.77 -12.49 10.66
N PHE A 3 -2.50 -13.04 11.60
CA PHE A 3 -3.77 -13.68 11.28
C PHE A 3 -4.84 -12.59 11.14
N LEU A 4 -5.23 -12.32 9.89
CA LEU A 4 -6.31 -11.36 9.59
C LEU A 4 -7.61 -11.69 10.35
N ASP A 5 -7.89 -12.96 10.57
CA ASP A 5 -9.06 -13.42 11.32
C ASP A 5 -9.04 -12.97 12.79
N ASP A 6 -7.87 -12.93 13.43
CA ASP A 6 -7.76 -12.44 14.80
C ASP A 6 -7.96 -10.92 14.86
N ALA A 7 -7.46 -10.20 13.87
CA ALA A 7 -7.68 -8.75 13.74
C ALA A 7 -9.16 -8.41 13.51
N LEU A 8 -9.89 -9.23 12.76
CA LEU A 8 -11.33 -9.02 12.51
C LEU A 8 -12.20 -9.35 13.74
N ARG A 9 -11.70 -10.16 14.68
CA ARG A 9 -12.39 -10.49 15.94
C ARG A 9 -12.23 -9.42 17.02
N LEU A 10 -11.22 -8.56 16.90
CA LEU A 10 -11.02 -7.42 17.78
C LEU A 10 -12.12 -6.37 17.53
N ARG A 11 -13.14 -6.35 18.39
CA ARG A 11 -14.10 -5.25 18.37
C ARG A 11 -13.39 -3.97 18.82
N PRO A 12 -13.60 -2.83 18.15
CA PRO A 12 -13.06 -1.56 18.62
C PRO A 12 -13.60 -1.31 20.03
N THR A 13 -12.71 -1.32 21.02
CA THR A 13 -13.05 -0.94 22.40
C THR A 13 -13.05 0.58 22.47
N GLY A 14 -14.23 1.16 22.37
CA GLY A 14 -14.46 2.58 22.62
C GLY A 14 -14.78 3.39 21.36
N LYS A 15 -15.69 4.33 21.52
CA LYS A 15 -16.02 5.40 20.57
C LYS A 15 -14.94 6.49 20.61
N GLU A 16 -13.68 6.15 20.37
CA GLU A 16 -12.67 7.19 20.13
C GLU A 16 -13.02 7.86 18.82
N LYS A 17 -13.44 9.11 18.87
CA LYS A 17 -13.56 9.96 17.68
C LYS A 17 -12.15 10.20 17.15
N LEU A 18 -11.75 9.42 16.16
CA LEU A 18 -10.51 9.66 15.45
C LEU A 18 -10.58 11.07 14.84
N ARG A 19 -9.54 11.86 15.09
CA ARG A 19 -9.36 13.17 14.45
C ARG A 19 -8.11 13.11 13.62
N PHE A 20 -8.26 13.29 12.33
CA PHE A 20 -7.16 13.37 11.39
C PHE A 20 -6.83 14.81 11.07
N THR A 21 -5.55 15.12 10.90
CA THR A 21 -5.11 16.41 10.36
C THR A 21 -5.45 16.50 8.86
N PRO A 22 -5.52 17.70 8.27
CA PRO A 22 -5.73 17.86 6.83
C PRO A 22 -4.71 17.08 5.97
N GLU A 23 -3.46 17.00 6.41
CA GLU A 23 -2.39 16.24 5.75
C GLU A 23 -2.68 14.75 5.79
N GLN A 24 -3.09 14.21 6.95
CA GLN A 24 -3.48 12.81 7.09
C GLN A 24 -4.70 12.48 6.22
N VAL A 25 -5.71 13.34 6.19
CA VAL A 25 -6.90 13.17 5.32
C VAL A 25 -6.47 13.13 3.85
N THR A 26 -5.57 14.03 3.44
CA THR A 26 -5.05 14.06 2.06
C THR A 26 -4.31 12.78 1.73
N ALA A 27 -3.42 12.30 2.62
CA ALA A 27 -2.69 11.05 2.43
C ALA A 27 -3.63 9.84 2.36
N LEU A 28 -4.64 9.78 3.24
CA LEU A 28 -5.66 8.72 3.24
C LEU A 28 -6.50 8.74 1.96
N ARG A 29 -6.94 9.91 1.50
CA ARG A 29 -7.69 10.07 0.26
C ARG A 29 -6.90 9.53 -0.94
N ARG A 30 -5.62 9.90 -1.07
CA ARG A 30 -4.74 9.41 -2.12
C ARG A 30 -4.50 7.90 -2.01
N LEU A 31 -4.33 7.40 -0.79
CA LEU A 31 -4.19 5.96 -0.53
C LEU A 31 -5.41 5.17 -1.03
N LEU A 32 -6.63 5.63 -0.67
CA LEU A 32 -7.88 4.98 -1.10
C LEU A 32 -8.04 5.03 -2.62
N ALA A 33 -7.62 6.12 -3.25
CA ALA A 33 -7.66 6.30 -4.70
C ALA A 33 -6.57 5.52 -5.45
N CYS A 34 -5.62 4.88 -4.73
CA CYS A 34 -4.41 4.25 -5.26
C CYS A 34 -3.53 5.24 -6.05
N GLU A 35 -3.49 6.47 -5.59
CA GLU A 35 -2.67 7.57 -6.11
C GLU A 35 -1.56 7.85 -5.09
N ASP A 36 -0.31 7.79 -5.45
CA ASP A 36 0.87 7.90 -4.59
C ASP A 36 0.66 8.81 -3.35
N PRO A 37 0.35 8.25 -2.17
CA PRO A 37 0.12 9.02 -0.95
C PRO A 37 1.43 9.51 -0.37
N ASP A 38 1.37 10.45 0.57
CA ASP A 38 2.50 10.72 1.45
C ASP A 38 2.69 9.53 2.42
N TRP A 39 3.65 8.67 2.09
CA TRP A 39 3.93 7.46 2.85
C TRP A 39 4.50 7.76 4.24
N GLU A 40 5.26 8.84 4.42
CA GLU A 40 5.81 9.21 5.72
C GLU A 40 4.69 9.60 6.69
N VAL A 41 3.69 10.35 6.21
CA VAL A 41 2.48 10.68 6.97
C VAL A 41 1.71 9.43 7.36
N LEU A 42 1.58 8.44 6.45
CA LEU A 42 0.91 7.17 6.75
C LEU A 42 1.71 6.31 7.74
N PHE A 43 3.03 6.25 7.59
CA PHE A 43 3.91 5.53 8.52
C PHE A 43 3.86 6.16 9.92
N ASP A 44 3.92 7.48 10.02
CA ASP A 44 3.77 8.17 11.30
C ASP A 44 2.40 7.86 11.93
N THR A 45 1.33 7.96 11.13
CA THR A 45 -0.05 7.75 11.60
C THR A 45 -0.28 6.34 12.12
N TYR A 46 0.13 5.31 11.38
CA TYR A 46 -0.20 3.92 11.72
C TYR A 46 0.91 3.18 12.47
N ASN A 47 2.18 3.47 12.19
CA ASN A 47 3.29 2.78 12.86
C ASN A 47 3.74 3.49 14.15
N VAL A 48 3.89 4.82 14.12
CA VAL A 48 4.35 5.57 15.29
C VAL A 48 3.21 5.86 16.25
N LYS A 49 2.14 6.52 15.76
CA LYS A 49 0.97 6.91 16.57
C LYS A 49 0.01 5.75 16.86
N LYS A 50 0.22 4.59 16.21
CA LYS A 50 -0.59 3.38 16.41
C LYS A 50 -2.10 3.60 16.25
N THR A 51 -2.49 4.47 15.31
CA THR A 51 -3.90 4.71 14.98
C THR A 51 -4.59 3.39 14.65
N GLY A 52 -5.71 3.10 15.31
CA GLY A 52 -6.42 1.83 15.15
C GLY A 52 -6.95 1.63 13.72
N VAL A 53 -6.52 0.57 13.04
CA VAL A 53 -6.95 0.27 11.66
C VAL A 53 -8.46 0.06 11.59
N LEU A 54 -9.03 -0.77 12.47
CA LEU A 54 -10.47 -0.99 12.49
C LEU A 54 -11.24 0.28 12.88
N SER A 55 -10.69 1.07 13.80
CA SER A 55 -11.30 2.35 14.19
C SER A 55 -11.35 3.30 12.99
N PHE A 56 -10.31 3.35 12.16
CA PHE A 56 -10.31 4.11 10.91
C PHE A 56 -11.34 3.58 9.92
N LEU A 57 -11.33 2.27 9.62
CA LEU A 57 -12.24 1.66 8.66
C LEU A 57 -13.73 1.71 9.08
N MET A 58 -14.02 2.13 10.33
CA MET A 58 -15.36 2.38 10.86
C MET A 58 -15.62 3.86 11.10
N SER A 59 -14.69 4.76 10.75
CA SER A 59 -14.80 6.20 11.01
C SER A 59 -15.68 6.92 9.98
N GLU A 60 -16.20 8.08 10.37
CA GLU A 60 -16.87 8.99 9.46
C GLU A 60 -15.95 9.46 8.33
N GLU A 61 -14.66 9.65 8.61
CA GLU A 61 -13.66 10.08 7.62
C GLU A 61 -13.52 9.06 6.51
N PHE A 62 -13.36 7.77 6.85
CA PHE A 62 -13.30 6.70 5.85
C PHE A 62 -14.56 6.66 4.98
N LEU A 63 -15.75 6.77 5.61
CA LEU A 63 -17.01 6.78 4.87
C LEU A 63 -17.15 8.00 3.96
N ASN A 64 -16.73 9.18 4.40
CA ASN A 64 -16.78 10.39 3.59
C ASN A 64 -15.88 10.30 2.37
N ILE A 65 -14.64 9.83 2.52
CA ILE A 65 -13.71 9.61 1.39
C ILE A 65 -14.32 8.61 0.40
N LEU A 66 -14.91 7.51 0.89
CA LEU A 66 -15.54 6.52 0.02
C LEU A 66 -16.78 7.06 -0.71
N LEU A 67 -17.59 7.89 -0.04
CA LEU A 67 -18.75 8.52 -0.66
C LEU A 67 -18.35 9.47 -1.79
N GLU A 68 -17.30 10.26 -1.59
CA GLU A 68 -16.73 11.11 -2.64
C GLU A 68 -16.21 10.26 -3.81
N MET A 69 -15.41 9.24 -3.54
CA MET A 69 -14.89 8.34 -4.56
C MET A 69 -16.01 7.60 -5.32
N CYS A 70 -17.09 7.20 -4.62
CA CYS A 70 -18.26 6.58 -5.23
C CYS A 70 -18.93 7.54 -6.24
N ARG A 71 -19.11 8.81 -5.86
CA ARG A 71 -19.74 9.82 -6.73
C ARG A 71 -18.87 10.17 -7.94
N GLU A 72 -17.57 10.26 -7.76
CA GLU A 72 -16.65 10.75 -8.79
C GLU A 72 -16.19 9.64 -9.75
N LYS A 73 -15.81 8.47 -9.21
CA LYS A 73 -15.17 7.39 -10.00
C LYS A 73 -16.13 6.21 -10.27
N TYR A 74 -17.13 5.99 -9.40
CA TYR A 74 -18.00 4.81 -9.45
C TYR A 74 -19.51 5.13 -9.34
N PRO A 75 -20.03 6.11 -10.12
CA PRO A 75 -21.41 6.60 -9.94
C PRO A 75 -22.51 5.55 -10.18
N TYR A 76 -22.17 4.45 -10.86
CA TYR A 76 -23.12 3.38 -11.20
C TYR A 76 -22.90 2.09 -10.41
N ILE A 77 -21.98 2.10 -9.43
CA ILE A 77 -21.65 0.94 -8.60
C ILE A 77 -22.29 1.11 -7.23
N ALA A 78 -22.82 0.01 -6.68
CA ALA A 78 -23.37 0.02 -5.34
C ALA A 78 -22.30 0.40 -4.32
N PHE A 79 -22.62 1.35 -3.43
CA PHE A 79 -21.68 1.80 -2.39
C PHE A 79 -21.14 0.65 -1.54
N SER A 80 -21.97 -0.37 -1.25
CA SER A 80 -21.55 -1.55 -0.49
C SER A 80 -20.45 -2.34 -1.19
N GLU A 81 -20.49 -2.46 -2.51
CA GLU A 81 -19.46 -3.15 -3.28
C GLU A 81 -18.13 -2.39 -3.25
N LEU A 82 -18.18 -1.06 -3.42
CA LEU A 82 -17.00 -0.21 -3.28
C LEU A 82 -16.43 -0.29 -1.85
N PHE A 83 -17.29 -0.18 -0.84
CA PHE A 83 -16.90 -0.27 0.56
C PHE A 83 -16.16 -1.59 0.86
N HIS A 84 -16.74 -2.73 0.50
CA HIS A 84 -16.11 -4.02 0.76
C HIS A 84 -14.81 -4.21 -0.02
N THR A 85 -14.76 -3.75 -1.27
CA THR A 85 -13.55 -3.84 -2.10
C THR A 85 -12.42 -3.01 -1.50
N VAL A 86 -12.63 -1.72 -1.26
CA VAL A 86 -11.58 -0.84 -0.72
C VAL A 86 -11.16 -1.28 0.68
N ARG A 87 -12.12 -1.68 1.53
CA ARG A 87 -11.80 -2.24 2.84
C ARG A 87 -10.92 -3.49 2.75
N SER A 88 -11.20 -4.40 1.82
CA SER A 88 -10.39 -5.63 1.64
C SER A 88 -8.97 -5.34 1.14
N MET A 89 -8.79 -4.27 0.36
CA MET A 89 -7.48 -3.80 -0.09
C MET A 89 -6.67 -3.14 1.04
N LEU A 90 -7.32 -2.28 1.82
CA LEU A 90 -6.64 -1.48 2.85
C LEU A 90 -6.32 -2.27 4.11
N LEU A 91 -7.18 -3.22 4.49
CA LEU A 91 -7.03 -3.95 5.74
C LEU A 91 -5.64 -4.61 5.88
N PRO A 92 -5.18 -5.46 4.95
CA PRO A 92 -3.86 -6.06 5.04
C PRO A 92 -2.73 -5.02 4.97
N LEU A 93 -2.89 -3.98 4.15
CA LEU A 93 -1.89 -2.94 3.97
C LEU A 93 -1.68 -2.13 5.26
N LEU A 94 -2.75 -1.65 5.88
CA LEU A 94 -2.66 -0.85 7.11
C LEU A 94 -2.16 -1.68 8.30
N TYR A 95 -2.58 -2.95 8.41
CA TYR A 95 -2.03 -3.85 9.42
C TYR A 95 -0.55 -4.12 9.21
N LEU A 96 -0.09 -4.23 7.95
CA LEU A 96 1.33 -4.37 7.64
C LEU A 96 2.12 -3.15 8.11
N ILE A 97 1.62 -1.95 7.85
CA ILE A 97 2.26 -0.70 8.32
C ILE A 97 2.34 -0.66 9.86
N GLN A 98 1.37 -1.22 10.57
CA GLN A 98 1.39 -1.26 12.04
C GLN A 98 2.42 -2.23 12.65
N GLN A 99 2.98 -3.14 11.84
CA GLN A 99 3.91 -4.15 12.36
C GLN A 99 5.17 -3.51 12.95
N GLU A 100 5.69 -4.14 13.98
CA GLU A 100 7.02 -3.84 14.47
C GLU A 100 8.06 -4.48 13.55
N VAL A 101 9.00 -3.67 13.09
CA VAL A 101 10.09 -4.13 12.25
C VAL A 101 11.34 -4.27 13.10
N PRO A 102 12.06 -5.39 13.05
CA PRO A 102 13.31 -5.54 13.80
C PRO A 102 14.34 -4.52 13.34
N ARG A 103 15.15 -4.02 14.29
CA ARG A 103 16.22 -3.05 13.99
C ARG A 103 17.37 -3.75 13.27
N ALA A 104 17.78 -3.20 12.14
CA ALA A 104 18.90 -3.71 11.35
C ALA A 104 19.71 -2.57 10.73
N ASP A 105 20.91 -2.84 10.25
CA ASP A 105 21.75 -1.86 9.59
C ASP A 105 21.37 -1.65 8.12
N VAL A 106 20.79 -2.67 7.49
CA VAL A 106 20.30 -2.66 6.10
C VAL A 106 19.02 -3.49 6.03
N TYR A 107 18.06 -3.01 5.27
CA TYR A 107 16.85 -3.75 4.94
C TYR A 107 16.89 -4.18 3.48
N HIS A 108 16.43 -5.39 3.22
CA HIS A 108 16.41 -5.94 1.86
C HIS A 108 15.08 -6.66 1.60
N ALA A 109 14.40 -6.25 0.55
CA ALA A 109 13.22 -6.95 0.04
C ALA A 109 13.54 -7.60 -1.32
N THR A 110 12.90 -8.74 -1.59
CA THR A 110 13.10 -9.50 -2.83
C THR A 110 11.96 -9.31 -3.84
N SER A 111 11.03 -8.40 -3.53
CA SER A 111 9.93 -8.00 -4.42
C SER A 111 9.38 -6.65 -3.99
N THR A 112 8.69 -5.98 -4.89
CA THR A 112 7.81 -4.85 -4.60
C THR A 112 6.54 -5.32 -3.85
N GLY A 113 5.47 -4.55 -3.86
CA GLY A 113 4.22 -4.88 -3.17
C GLY A 113 4.37 -4.81 -1.65
N TYR A 114 3.81 -5.76 -0.93
CA TYR A 114 3.82 -5.75 0.54
C TYR A 114 5.22 -5.89 1.15
N GLY A 115 6.10 -6.69 0.53
CA GLY A 115 7.49 -6.84 0.96
C GLY A 115 8.27 -5.55 0.80
N GLY A 116 8.14 -4.90 -0.34
CA GLY A 116 8.75 -3.59 -0.61
C GLY A 116 8.23 -2.49 0.30
N LEU A 117 6.91 -2.46 0.57
CA LEU A 117 6.30 -1.52 1.53
C LEU A 117 6.89 -1.70 2.94
N LEU A 118 7.06 -2.95 3.39
CA LEU A 118 7.66 -3.21 4.71
C LEU A 118 9.13 -2.76 4.75
N GLY A 119 9.87 -2.97 3.66
CA GLY A 119 11.25 -2.47 3.51
C GLY A 119 11.32 -0.94 3.55
N ALA A 120 10.41 -0.26 2.86
CA ALA A 120 10.27 1.20 2.87
C ALA A 120 9.96 1.73 4.29
N LEU A 121 8.98 1.12 4.96
CA LEU A 121 8.64 1.45 6.36
C LEU A 121 9.85 1.30 7.28
N ALA A 122 10.59 0.19 7.16
CA ALA A 122 11.76 -0.09 8.00
C ALA A 122 12.89 0.91 7.76
N GLY A 123 13.18 1.19 6.50
CA GLY A 123 14.17 2.19 6.11
C GLY A 123 13.84 3.58 6.66
N TRP A 124 12.60 4.02 6.50
CA TRP A 124 12.09 5.27 7.05
C TRP A 124 12.17 5.30 8.58
N ARG A 125 11.66 4.25 9.24
CA ARG A 125 11.52 4.20 10.70
C ARG A 125 12.86 4.30 11.43
N TYR A 126 13.91 3.68 10.89
CA TYR A 126 15.21 3.57 11.52
C TYR A 126 16.30 4.38 10.81
N HIS A 127 15.96 5.14 9.78
CA HIS A 127 16.90 5.90 8.95
C HIS A 127 18.05 5.01 8.45
N ARG A 128 17.69 3.84 7.90
CA ARG A 128 18.63 2.84 7.40
C ARG A 128 18.39 2.57 5.90
N PRO A 129 19.44 2.22 5.16
CA PRO A 129 19.29 1.93 3.75
C PRO A 129 18.36 0.74 3.51
N PHE A 130 17.48 0.90 2.53
CA PHE A 130 16.64 -0.16 1.99
C PHE A 130 17.09 -0.51 0.59
N ILE A 131 17.28 -1.80 0.31
CA ILE A 131 17.66 -2.36 -0.99
C ILE A 131 16.53 -3.24 -1.48
N LEU A 132 16.22 -3.13 -2.77
CA LEU A 132 15.21 -3.96 -3.44
C LEU A 132 15.88 -4.81 -4.51
N THR A 133 15.62 -6.12 -4.52
CA THR A 133 15.98 -7.02 -5.62
C THR A 133 14.71 -7.62 -6.21
N GLU A 134 14.51 -7.48 -7.51
CA GLU A 134 13.40 -8.13 -8.20
C GLU A 134 13.92 -9.26 -9.09
N HIS A 135 13.47 -10.48 -8.82
CA HIS A 135 13.74 -11.68 -9.62
C HIS A 135 12.84 -11.78 -10.86
N GLY A 136 11.65 -11.22 -10.78
CA GLY A 136 10.66 -10.96 -11.81
C GLY A 136 10.05 -9.57 -11.58
N ILE A 137 9.16 -9.12 -12.44
CA ILE A 137 8.44 -7.85 -12.23
C ILE A 137 7.12 -8.14 -11.54
N TYR A 138 7.16 -8.18 -10.22
CA TYR A 138 6.01 -8.53 -9.37
C TYR A 138 4.73 -7.76 -9.74
N THR A 139 4.85 -6.47 -10.05
CA THR A 139 3.71 -5.62 -10.44
C THR A 139 3.02 -6.14 -11.71
N ARG A 140 3.80 -6.61 -12.70
CA ARG A 140 3.26 -7.19 -13.94
C ARG A 140 2.60 -8.54 -13.70
N GLU A 141 3.18 -9.35 -12.84
CA GLU A 141 2.60 -10.64 -12.44
C GLU A 141 1.25 -10.44 -11.75
N ARG A 142 1.15 -9.47 -10.83
CA ARG A 142 -0.12 -9.12 -10.17
C ARG A 142 -1.15 -8.56 -11.14
N GLU A 143 -0.75 -7.72 -12.07
CA GLU A 143 -1.63 -7.22 -13.12
C GLU A 143 -2.26 -8.37 -13.92
N GLU A 144 -1.45 -9.31 -14.40
CA GLU A 144 -1.95 -10.47 -15.15
C GLU A 144 -2.89 -11.35 -14.31
N GLU A 145 -2.57 -11.61 -13.05
CA GLU A 145 -3.43 -12.37 -12.17
C GLU A 145 -4.78 -11.69 -11.94
N ILE A 146 -4.78 -10.36 -11.69
CA ILE A 146 -6.00 -9.60 -11.48
C ILE A 146 -6.86 -9.59 -12.74
N LEU A 147 -6.23 -9.42 -13.92
CA LEU A 147 -6.96 -9.46 -15.20
C LEU A 147 -7.67 -10.80 -15.40
N ARG A 148 -7.06 -11.93 -15.00
CA ARG A 148 -7.62 -13.28 -15.09
C ARG A 148 -8.55 -13.64 -13.93
N ALA A 149 -8.51 -12.90 -12.81
CA ALA A 149 -9.27 -13.22 -11.61
C ALA A 149 -10.78 -13.11 -11.83
N GLN A 150 -11.52 -14.15 -11.41
CA GLN A 150 -12.99 -14.17 -11.43
C GLN A 150 -13.59 -13.57 -10.15
N TRP A 151 -12.84 -13.53 -9.06
CA TRP A 151 -13.27 -13.00 -7.77
C TRP A 151 -13.25 -11.45 -7.71
N VAL A 152 -12.58 -10.79 -8.68
CA VAL A 152 -12.56 -9.33 -8.79
C VAL A 152 -13.59 -8.91 -9.84
N ALA A 153 -14.58 -8.11 -9.44
CA ALA A 153 -15.51 -7.51 -10.38
C ALA A 153 -14.76 -6.66 -11.42
N SER A 154 -15.15 -6.75 -12.68
CA SER A 154 -14.44 -6.15 -13.83
C SER A 154 -14.16 -4.66 -13.65
N TYR A 155 -15.09 -3.91 -13.07
CA TYR A 155 -14.98 -2.47 -12.79
C TYR A 155 -14.02 -2.12 -11.65
N PHE A 156 -13.60 -3.09 -10.83
CA PHE A 156 -12.58 -2.88 -9.79
C PHE A 156 -11.19 -3.42 -10.15
N LYS A 157 -11.03 -4.13 -11.27
CA LYS A 157 -9.73 -4.68 -11.68
C LYS A 157 -8.65 -3.60 -11.78
N GLN A 158 -8.98 -2.48 -12.42
CA GLN A 158 -8.04 -1.38 -12.55
C GLN A 158 -7.64 -0.79 -11.18
N HIS A 159 -8.57 -0.73 -10.24
CA HIS A 159 -8.28 -0.23 -8.89
C HIS A 159 -7.30 -1.15 -8.13
N TRP A 160 -7.49 -2.47 -8.22
CA TRP A 160 -6.56 -3.45 -7.69
C TRP A 160 -5.18 -3.39 -8.36
N ILE A 161 -5.13 -3.22 -9.67
CA ILE A 161 -3.87 -3.06 -10.42
C ILE A 161 -3.14 -1.80 -9.94
N ASN A 162 -3.84 -0.68 -9.83
CA ASN A 162 -3.27 0.59 -9.38
C ASN A 162 -2.70 0.48 -7.94
N LEU A 163 -3.30 -0.33 -7.06
CA LEU A 163 -2.73 -0.60 -5.74
C LEU A 163 -1.31 -1.15 -5.85
N PHE A 164 -1.07 -2.17 -6.68
CA PHE A 164 0.25 -2.78 -6.81
C PHE A 164 1.25 -1.85 -7.51
N TYR A 165 0.80 -1.03 -8.46
CA TYR A 165 1.63 0.02 -9.06
C TYR A 165 2.04 1.08 -8.03
N MET A 166 1.12 1.53 -7.19
CA MET A 166 1.40 2.45 -6.09
C MET A 166 2.41 1.86 -5.09
N LEU A 167 2.26 0.59 -4.70
CA LEU A 167 3.21 -0.09 -3.81
C LEU A 167 4.59 -0.27 -4.45
N ALA A 168 4.66 -0.49 -5.77
CA ALA A 168 5.93 -0.56 -6.48
C ALA A 168 6.65 0.79 -6.47
N ARG A 169 5.95 1.90 -6.76
CA ARG A 169 6.52 3.25 -6.69
C ARG A 169 7.03 3.57 -5.29
N CYS A 170 6.22 3.30 -4.24
CA CYS A 170 6.67 3.43 -2.85
C CYS A 170 8.01 2.70 -2.60
N SER A 171 8.12 1.47 -3.10
CA SER A 171 9.32 0.65 -2.93
C SER A 171 10.52 1.24 -3.68
N TYR A 172 10.32 1.69 -4.93
CA TYR A 172 11.37 2.30 -5.73
C TYR A 172 11.85 3.63 -5.16
N ASP A 173 10.92 4.46 -4.67
CA ASP A 173 11.25 5.76 -4.09
C ASP A 173 12.08 5.60 -2.80
N ALA A 174 11.69 4.66 -1.94
CA ALA A 174 12.36 4.41 -0.67
C ALA A 174 13.71 3.68 -0.84
N ALA A 175 13.89 2.86 -1.87
CA ALA A 175 15.10 2.08 -2.07
C ALA A 175 16.29 2.95 -2.46
N VAL A 176 17.45 2.72 -1.83
CA VAL A 176 18.73 3.34 -2.22
C VAL A 176 19.34 2.65 -3.45
N ARG A 177 19.00 1.37 -3.66
CA ARG A 177 19.37 0.56 -4.84
C ARG A 177 18.25 -0.40 -5.18
N VAL A 178 18.05 -0.56 -6.49
CA VAL A 178 17.11 -1.53 -7.06
C VAL A 178 17.89 -2.41 -8.03
N THR A 179 17.84 -3.71 -7.80
CA THR A 179 18.57 -4.67 -8.63
C THR A 179 17.61 -5.58 -9.41
N ALA A 180 18.02 -5.97 -10.60
CA ALA A 180 17.32 -6.91 -11.46
C ALA A 180 18.29 -7.94 -12.01
N LEU A 181 17.81 -9.16 -12.33
CA LEU A 181 18.63 -10.22 -12.91
C LEU A 181 18.90 -10.02 -14.41
N PHE A 182 18.09 -9.20 -15.09
CA PHE A 182 18.16 -9.01 -16.54
C PHE A 182 17.99 -7.55 -16.91
N SER A 183 18.69 -7.09 -17.95
CA SER A 183 18.60 -5.72 -18.47
C SER A 183 17.15 -5.34 -18.83
N ARG A 184 16.38 -6.27 -19.41
CA ARG A 184 14.97 -6.04 -19.73
C ARG A 184 14.11 -5.71 -18.49
N TYR A 185 14.38 -6.36 -17.36
CA TYR A 185 13.67 -6.05 -16.09
C TYR A 185 14.06 -4.66 -15.56
N SER A 186 15.33 -4.29 -15.68
CA SER A 186 15.78 -2.93 -15.32
C SER A 186 15.12 -1.85 -16.19
N GLU A 187 14.86 -2.12 -17.47
CA GLU A 187 14.10 -1.22 -18.34
C GLU A 187 12.66 -1.07 -17.84
N ILE A 188 11.97 -2.19 -17.57
CA ILE A 188 10.61 -2.20 -17.06
C ILE A 188 10.52 -1.49 -15.70
N GLN A 189 11.49 -1.68 -14.80
CA GLN A 189 11.58 -0.91 -13.55
C GLN A 189 11.57 0.60 -13.81
N GLY A 190 12.28 1.03 -14.87
CA GLY A 190 12.27 2.44 -15.30
C GLY A 190 10.90 2.90 -15.82
N GLU A 191 10.23 2.07 -16.62
CA GLU A 191 8.87 2.33 -17.11
C GLU A 191 7.86 2.46 -15.93
N LEU A 192 8.12 1.73 -14.83
CA LEU A 192 7.31 1.74 -13.61
C LEU A 192 7.67 2.87 -12.63
N GLY A 193 8.64 3.72 -12.97
CA GLY A 193 9.01 4.90 -12.20
C GLY A 193 10.29 4.79 -11.38
N CYS A 194 11.04 3.68 -11.48
CA CYS A 194 12.32 3.57 -10.79
C CYS A 194 13.39 4.45 -11.47
N GLU A 195 14.00 5.36 -10.74
CA GLU A 195 15.02 6.27 -11.24
C GLU A 195 16.28 5.53 -11.73
N ALA A 196 16.84 5.99 -12.85
CA ALA A 196 17.95 5.31 -13.53
C ALA A 196 19.20 5.13 -12.65
N TYR A 197 19.51 6.10 -11.80
CA TYR A 197 20.69 6.03 -10.92
C TYR A 197 20.60 4.98 -9.80
N LYS A 198 19.38 4.55 -9.47
CA LYS A 198 19.15 3.50 -8.46
C LYS A 198 19.28 2.10 -9.04
N ARG A 199 18.99 1.93 -10.35
CA ARG A 199 18.90 0.62 -11.00
C ARG A 199 20.26 0.00 -11.27
N ARG A 200 20.36 -1.33 -11.07
CA ARG A 200 21.54 -2.15 -11.37
C ARG A 200 21.09 -3.52 -11.87
N VAL A 201 21.84 -4.07 -12.83
CA VAL A 201 21.71 -5.46 -13.27
C VAL A 201 22.84 -6.25 -12.61
N ILE A 202 22.53 -7.41 -12.05
CA ILE A 202 23.44 -8.30 -11.33
C ILE A 202 23.49 -9.67 -12.01
#